data_8fd9269424d4d2116a625b7f296fe56c
#
_entry.id   8fd9269424d4d2116a625b7f296fe56c
#
_cell.length_a   1.000
_cell.length_b   1.000
_cell.length_c   1.000
_cell.angle_alpha   90.00
_cell.angle_beta   90.00
_cell.angle_gamma   90.00
#
_symmetry.space_group_name_H-M   'P 1'
#
loop_
_entity.id
_entity.type
_entity.pdbx_description
1 polymer ?
#
loop_
_entity_poly.entity_id
_entity_poly.type
_entity_poly.pdbx_seq_one_letter_code
_entity_poly.pdbx_strand_id
1 'polypeptide(L)'
;VKHNFLINYDIEMWRYAKELKQKVANDKINHIHVPNKEAILQKVKIKINKYGQRDINLNKEDLLSNERRFLILGSSVAMGWGVKNEKIFSNRMNQLAKKNKKNWIFINGGVGNYNAERYINNYFENWDDLNFTDIIIHFFVNDTEVIKASKTNFFTENFHLGVVLWKLINSYENKFKK
;
A
#
# COMPACT_ATOMS: atom_id res chain seq x y z
N VAL A 1 31.02 4.55 0.48
CA VAL A 1 29.54 4.43 0.41
C VAL A 1 29.22 2.96 0.57
N LYS A 2 28.73 2.53 1.75
CA LYS A 2 28.22 1.16 1.94
C LYS A 2 26.93 1.03 1.14
N HIS A 3 27.01 0.51 -0.07
CA HIS A 3 25.84 0.07 -0.81
C HIS A 3 25.25 -1.14 -0.08
N ASN A 4 24.20 -0.89 0.67
CA ASN A 4 23.39 -1.94 1.27
C ASN A 4 22.62 -2.65 0.14
N PHE A 5 23.26 -3.61 -0.52
CA PHE A 5 22.71 -4.43 -1.61
C PHE A 5 21.37 -5.07 -1.24
N LEU A 6 21.13 -5.32 0.05
CA LEU A 6 19.90 -5.92 0.57
C LEU A 6 18.74 -4.92 0.79
N ILE A 7 19.00 -3.60 0.67
CA ILE A 7 17.95 -2.57 0.75
C ILE A 7 17.69 -2.03 -0.66
N ASN A 8 17.46 -2.94 -1.58
CA ASN A 8 17.08 -2.58 -2.93
C ASN A 8 15.55 -2.48 -3.00
N TYR A 9 15.06 -1.47 -3.75
CA TYR A 9 13.64 -1.21 -3.94
C TYR A 9 12.86 -2.48 -4.38
N ASP A 10 13.39 -3.27 -5.30
CA ASP A 10 12.70 -4.46 -5.82
C ASP A 10 12.59 -5.58 -4.79
N ILE A 11 13.63 -5.79 -3.97
CA ILE A 11 13.60 -6.76 -2.87
C ILE A 11 12.59 -6.32 -1.81
N GLU A 12 12.56 -5.05 -1.46
CA GLU A 12 11.60 -4.52 -0.51
C GLU A 12 10.16 -4.57 -1.05
N MET A 13 9.95 -4.34 -2.35
CA MET A 13 8.64 -4.50 -2.99
C MET A 13 8.20 -5.96 -3.05
N TRP A 14 9.12 -6.89 -3.28
CA TRP A 14 8.84 -8.32 -3.20
C TRP A 14 8.47 -8.72 -1.76
N ARG A 15 9.24 -8.26 -0.75
CA ARG A 15 8.91 -8.47 0.67
C ARG A 15 7.53 -7.91 1.01
N TYR A 16 7.22 -6.70 0.56
CA TYR A 16 5.90 -6.10 0.74
C TYR A 16 4.79 -6.97 0.17
N ALA A 17 4.99 -7.52 -1.03
CA ALA A 17 4.01 -8.42 -1.65
C ALA A 17 3.82 -9.72 -0.84
N LYS A 18 4.88 -10.24 -0.24
CA LYS A 18 4.85 -11.48 0.55
C LYS A 18 4.32 -11.30 1.96
N GLU A 19 4.73 -10.21 2.63
CA GLU A 19 4.49 -10.03 4.05
C GLU A 19 3.14 -9.34 4.32
N LEU A 20 2.71 -8.44 3.43
CA LEU A 20 1.53 -7.60 3.66
C LEU A 20 0.40 -7.73 2.64
N LYS A 21 0.59 -8.47 1.53
CA LYS A 21 -0.44 -8.61 0.51
C LYS A 21 -0.89 -10.04 0.31
N GLN A 22 -2.11 -10.18 -0.20
CA GLN A 22 -2.65 -11.43 -0.74
C GLN A 22 -3.33 -11.16 -2.09
N LYS A 23 -3.23 -12.12 -3.01
CA LYS A 23 -3.98 -12.11 -4.27
C LYS A 23 -5.45 -12.33 -3.99
N VAL A 24 -6.32 -11.71 -4.78
CA VAL A 24 -7.77 -11.94 -4.78
C VAL A 24 -8.22 -12.37 -6.15
N ALA A 25 -9.39 -13.04 -6.21
CA ALA A 25 -9.95 -13.54 -7.46
C ALA A 25 -10.43 -12.42 -8.40
N ASN A 26 -10.72 -11.24 -7.87
CA ASN A 26 -11.14 -10.09 -8.66
C ASN A 26 -9.92 -9.48 -9.38
N ASP A 27 -9.81 -9.69 -10.69
CA ASP A 27 -8.70 -9.20 -11.51
C ASP A 27 -8.61 -7.67 -11.55
N LYS A 28 -9.73 -6.95 -11.36
CA LYS A 28 -9.76 -5.49 -11.30
C LYS A 28 -9.13 -4.94 -10.02
N ILE A 29 -9.02 -5.76 -8.98
CA ILE A 29 -8.33 -5.44 -7.71
C ILE A 29 -6.95 -6.12 -7.69
N ASN A 30 -6.89 -7.39 -8.10
CA ASN A 30 -5.70 -8.24 -8.17
C ASN A 30 -5.11 -8.64 -6.82
N HIS A 31 -4.95 -7.71 -5.89
CA HIS A 31 -4.41 -7.98 -4.54
C HIS A 31 -4.90 -6.95 -3.54
N ILE A 32 -4.99 -7.35 -2.28
CA ILE A 32 -5.32 -6.48 -1.15
C ILE A 32 -4.26 -6.62 -0.06
N HIS A 33 -4.25 -5.72 0.91
CA HIS A 33 -3.49 -5.94 2.13
C HIS A 33 -4.12 -7.05 2.97
N VAL A 34 -3.28 -7.85 3.62
CA VAL A 34 -3.73 -8.85 4.61
C VAL A 34 -4.11 -8.12 5.90
N PRO A 35 -5.36 -8.23 6.36
CA PRO A 35 -5.79 -7.59 7.59
C PRO A 35 -4.95 -7.99 8.82
N ASN A 36 -4.77 -7.06 9.74
CA ASN A 36 -4.05 -7.26 11.01
C ASN A 36 -2.58 -7.71 10.86
N LYS A 37 -1.97 -7.44 9.72
CA LYS A 37 -0.55 -7.74 9.47
C LYS A 37 0.34 -6.53 9.70
N GLU A 38 1.60 -6.81 10.05
CA GLU A 38 2.64 -5.80 10.13
C GLU A 38 3.95 -6.31 9.55
N ALA A 39 4.75 -5.39 9.02
CA ALA A 39 6.09 -5.68 8.50
C ALA A 39 7.01 -4.48 8.69
N ILE A 40 8.32 -4.72 8.69
CA ILE A 40 9.34 -3.67 8.64
C ILE A 40 9.90 -3.63 7.22
N LEU A 41 9.51 -2.59 6.48
CA LEU A 41 9.89 -2.37 5.08
C LEU A 41 10.50 -0.97 4.95
N GLN A 42 11.57 -0.83 4.18
CA GLN A 42 12.32 0.44 4.08
C GLN A 42 12.71 1.01 5.46
N LYS A 43 13.05 0.13 6.42
CA LYS A 43 13.35 0.48 7.82
C LYS A 43 12.18 1.15 8.58
N VAL A 44 10.97 1.03 8.06
CA VAL A 44 9.76 1.60 8.64
C VAL A 44 8.77 0.49 8.96
N LYS A 45 8.21 0.53 10.16
CA LYS A 45 7.12 -0.37 10.55
C LYS A 45 5.83 0.06 9.86
N ILE A 46 5.26 -0.83 9.06
CA ILE A 46 3.96 -0.69 8.42
C ILE A 46 2.99 -1.62 9.15
N LYS A 47 1.87 -1.08 9.59
CA LYS A 47 0.78 -1.84 10.18
C LYS A 47 -0.45 -1.73 9.29
N ILE A 48 -1.13 -2.85 9.10
CA ILE A 48 -2.39 -2.93 8.40
C ILE A 48 -3.48 -3.26 9.41
N ASN A 49 -4.55 -2.46 9.43
CA ASN A 49 -5.67 -2.65 10.33
C ASN A 49 -6.58 -3.82 9.89
N LYS A 50 -7.63 -4.09 10.65
CA LYS A 50 -8.59 -5.17 10.36
C LYS A 50 -9.37 -5.00 9.04
N TYR A 51 -9.38 -3.81 8.46
CA TYR A 51 -10.04 -3.51 7.18
C TYR A 51 -9.06 -3.50 5.98
N GLY A 52 -7.80 -3.87 6.19
CA GLY A 52 -6.79 -3.84 5.13
C GLY A 52 -6.22 -2.44 4.83
N GLN A 53 -6.49 -1.45 5.68
CA GLN A 53 -6.00 -0.08 5.53
C GLN A 53 -4.72 0.12 6.33
N ARG A 54 -3.82 1.01 5.86
CA ARG A 54 -2.62 1.32 6.63
C ARG A 54 -3.00 2.18 7.84
N ASP A 55 -2.74 1.67 9.03
CA ASP A 55 -2.48 2.36 10.27
C ASP A 55 -3.53 2.31 11.39
N ILE A 56 -4.65 2.97 11.33
CA ILE A 56 -5.47 3.14 12.54
C ILE A 56 -6.34 1.91 12.79
N ASN A 57 -6.15 1.27 13.95
CA ASN A 57 -7.08 0.25 14.45
C ASN A 57 -8.29 0.93 15.09
N LEU A 58 -9.23 1.36 14.25
CA LEU A 58 -10.54 1.81 14.70
C LEU A 58 -11.57 0.70 14.53
N ASN A 59 -12.49 0.57 15.47
CA ASN A 59 -13.72 -0.15 15.23
C ASN A 59 -14.69 0.74 14.44
N LYS A 60 -15.76 0.14 13.95
CA LYS A 60 -16.74 0.83 13.10
C LYS A 60 -17.45 1.94 13.87
N GLU A 61 -17.75 1.70 15.15
CA GLU A 61 -18.37 2.67 16.04
C GLU A 61 -17.50 3.91 16.23
N ASP A 62 -16.20 3.73 16.51
CA ASP A 62 -15.25 4.85 16.64
C ASP A 62 -15.11 5.63 15.34
N LEU A 63 -15.10 4.93 14.20
CA LEU A 63 -15.09 5.58 12.89
C LEU A 63 -16.35 6.43 12.70
N LEU A 64 -17.54 5.86 12.97
CA LEU A 64 -18.82 6.52 12.78
C LEU A 64 -19.08 7.65 13.78
N SER A 65 -18.38 7.70 14.91
CA SER A 65 -18.47 8.79 15.89
C SER A 65 -17.92 10.13 15.36
N ASN A 66 -17.15 10.08 14.24
CA ASN A 66 -16.61 11.29 13.63
C ASN A 66 -17.62 11.92 12.66
N GLU A 67 -17.72 13.26 12.72
CA GLU A 67 -18.59 14.05 11.83
C GLU A 67 -18.21 13.89 10.36
N ARG A 68 -16.91 13.96 10.06
CA ARG A 68 -16.40 13.70 8.70
C ARG A 68 -15.34 12.60 8.71
N ARG A 69 -15.51 11.68 7.78
CA ARG A 69 -14.71 10.47 7.63
C ARG A 69 -14.13 10.41 6.23
N PHE A 70 -12.86 10.78 6.13
CA PHE A 70 -12.14 10.84 4.88
C PHE A 70 -11.41 9.53 4.61
N LEU A 71 -11.65 8.91 3.48
CA LEU A 71 -10.80 7.82 2.97
C LEU A 71 -9.87 8.36 1.90
N ILE A 72 -8.57 8.13 2.07
CA ILE A 72 -7.55 8.51 1.10
C ILE A 72 -7.25 7.30 0.23
N LEU A 73 -7.62 7.37 -1.05
CA LEU A 73 -7.35 6.35 -2.05
C LEU A 73 -6.10 6.70 -2.86
N GLY A 74 -5.38 5.68 -3.31
CA GLY A 74 -4.22 5.83 -4.19
C GLY A 74 -3.21 4.68 -4.09
N SER A 75 -2.07 4.89 -4.70
CA SER A 75 -0.99 3.91 -4.82
C SER A 75 -0.01 3.91 -3.62
N SER A 76 1.22 3.47 -3.85
CA SER A 76 2.28 3.44 -2.82
C SER A 76 2.62 4.81 -2.25
N VAL A 77 2.40 5.88 -3.00
CA VAL A 77 2.62 7.27 -2.53
C VAL A 77 1.56 7.63 -1.50
N ALA A 78 0.29 7.39 -1.78
CA ALA A 78 -0.81 7.59 -0.82
C ALA A 78 -0.63 6.70 0.42
N MET A 79 -0.22 5.44 0.23
CA MET A 79 0.13 4.54 1.33
C MET A 79 1.27 5.12 2.20
N GLY A 80 2.18 5.91 1.63
CA GLY A 80 3.35 6.46 2.32
C GLY A 80 4.52 5.48 2.39
N TRP A 81 4.87 4.83 1.26
CA TRP A 81 6.01 3.92 1.17
C TRP A 81 7.30 4.55 1.71
N GLY A 82 7.98 3.88 2.66
CA GLY A 82 9.19 4.39 3.31
C GLY A 82 8.98 5.54 4.30
N VAL A 83 7.74 5.95 4.55
CA VAL A 83 7.41 7.04 5.48
C VAL A 83 6.96 6.47 6.82
N LYS A 84 7.53 7.00 7.91
CA LYS A 84 7.12 6.65 9.27
C LYS A 84 5.65 7.00 9.51
N ASN A 85 4.99 6.19 10.33
CA ASN A 85 3.56 6.26 10.55
C ASN A 85 3.05 7.65 10.96
N GLU A 86 3.71 8.29 11.89
CA GLU A 86 3.35 9.63 12.38
C GLU A 86 3.51 10.75 11.32
N LYS A 87 4.18 10.43 10.20
CA LYS A 87 4.48 11.38 9.11
C LYS A 87 3.69 11.13 7.83
N ILE A 88 2.95 10.01 7.73
CA ILE A 88 2.09 9.78 6.56
C ILE A 88 0.99 10.84 6.47
N PHE A 89 0.50 11.08 5.25
CA PHE A 89 -0.44 12.16 4.98
C PHE A 89 -1.71 12.07 5.84
N SER A 90 -2.34 10.90 5.94
CA SER A 90 -3.53 10.69 6.78
C SER A 90 -3.30 11.09 8.24
N ASN A 91 -2.18 10.66 8.84
CA ASN A 91 -1.89 10.95 10.24
C ASN A 91 -1.52 12.42 10.45
N ARG A 92 -0.89 13.07 9.48
CA ARG A 92 -0.66 14.52 9.54
C ARG A 92 -1.99 15.29 9.47
N MET A 93 -2.93 14.85 8.65
CA MET A 93 -4.28 15.42 8.59
C MET A 93 -5.06 15.19 9.89
N ASN A 94 -4.96 14.00 10.49
CA ASN A 94 -5.54 13.71 11.81
C ASN A 94 -4.97 14.64 12.91
N GLN A 95 -3.66 14.86 12.91
CA GLN A 95 -3.02 15.81 13.85
C GLN A 95 -3.53 17.24 13.66
N LEU A 96 -3.69 17.68 12.40
CA LEU A 96 -4.22 19.00 12.08
C LEU A 96 -5.70 19.14 12.46
N ALA A 97 -6.52 18.14 12.18
CA ALA A 97 -7.93 18.11 12.59
C ALA A 97 -8.07 18.26 14.12
N LYS A 98 -7.30 17.44 14.85
CA LYS A 98 -7.26 17.53 16.32
C LYS A 98 -6.82 18.91 16.83
N LYS A 99 -5.74 19.48 16.25
CA LYS A 99 -5.24 20.82 16.61
C LYS A 99 -6.31 21.89 16.39
N ASN A 100 -7.10 21.77 15.33
CA ASN A 100 -8.17 22.72 14.98
C ASN A 100 -9.53 22.34 15.59
N LYS A 101 -9.57 21.40 16.54
CA LYS A 101 -10.79 20.94 17.24
C LYS A 101 -11.89 20.49 16.28
N LYS A 102 -11.51 19.87 15.14
CA LYS A 102 -12.43 19.30 14.16
C LYS A 102 -12.66 17.82 14.48
N ASN A 103 -13.92 17.40 14.51
CA ASN A 103 -14.31 16.01 14.65
C ASN A 103 -14.21 15.26 13.29
N TRP A 104 -13.01 15.27 12.72
CA TRP A 104 -12.68 14.68 11.43
C TRP A 104 -11.66 13.58 11.59
N ILE A 105 -11.80 12.52 10.79
CA ILE A 105 -10.85 11.43 10.73
C ILE A 105 -10.41 11.15 9.30
N PHE A 106 -9.12 10.88 9.12
CA PHE A 106 -8.50 10.58 7.82
C PHE A 106 -7.91 9.17 7.87
N ILE A 107 -8.39 8.29 7.02
CA ILE A 107 -8.00 6.87 6.93
C ILE A 107 -7.19 6.66 5.66
N ASN A 108 -6.09 5.92 5.79
CA ASN A 108 -5.21 5.62 4.67
C ASN A 108 -5.63 4.34 3.94
N GLY A 109 -6.29 4.48 2.81
CA GLY A 109 -6.65 3.40 1.89
C GLY A 109 -5.65 3.18 0.75
N GLY A 110 -4.44 3.77 0.84
CA GLY A 110 -3.40 3.56 -0.17
C GLY A 110 -2.86 2.13 -0.16
N VAL A 111 -2.72 1.53 -1.36
CA VAL A 111 -2.17 0.19 -1.55
C VAL A 111 -1.09 0.24 -2.63
N GLY A 112 0.09 -0.28 -2.32
CA GLY A 112 1.20 -0.27 -3.28
C GLY A 112 0.90 -1.07 -4.54
N ASN A 113 1.31 -0.53 -5.69
CA ASN A 113 1.07 -1.08 -7.02
C ASN A 113 -0.42 -1.10 -7.43
N TYR A 114 -1.18 -0.11 -6.95
CA TYR A 114 -2.53 0.18 -7.44
C TYR A 114 -2.48 1.27 -8.50
N ASN A 115 -3.43 1.21 -9.43
CA ASN A 115 -3.86 2.26 -10.34
C ASN A 115 -5.29 2.69 -10.00
N ALA A 116 -5.87 3.60 -10.78
CA ALA A 116 -7.22 4.11 -10.53
C ALA A 116 -8.28 2.99 -10.50
N GLU A 117 -8.22 2.06 -11.43
CA GLU A 117 -9.15 0.93 -11.50
C GLU A 117 -9.12 0.10 -10.21
N ARG A 118 -7.92 -0.23 -9.71
CA ARG A 118 -7.74 -1.08 -8.54
C ARG A 118 -8.24 -0.43 -7.25
N TYR A 119 -7.87 0.82 -6.97
CA TYR A 119 -8.29 1.43 -5.71
C TYR A 119 -9.78 1.76 -5.69
N ILE A 120 -10.40 2.08 -6.86
CA ILE A 120 -11.83 2.29 -6.95
C ILE A 120 -12.59 0.97 -6.72
N ASN A 121 -12.21 -0.12 -7.40
CA ASN A 121 -12.87 -1.41 -7.20
C ASN A 121 -12.67 -1.95 -5.78
N ASN A 122 -11.48 -1.76 -5.20
CA ASN A 122 -11.23 -2.16 -3.82
C ASN A 122 -12.08 -1.39 -2.81
N TYR A 123 -12.35 -0.10 -3.06
CA TYR A 123 -13.27 0.68 -2.25
C TYR A 123 -14.67 0.06 -2.24
N PHE A 124 -15.26 -0.15 -3.41
CA PHE A 124 -16.61 -0.69 -3.51
C PHE A 124 -16.75 -2.12 -2.97
N GLU A 125 -15.73 -2.96 -3.11
CA GLU A 125 -15.79 -4.34 -2.64
C GLU A 125 -15.53 -4.49 -1.14
N ASN A 126 -14.64 -3.67 -0.56
CA ASN A 126 -14.15 -3.93 0.79
C ASN A 126 -14.41 -2.80 1.80
N TRP A 127 -14.78 -1.59 1.36
CA TRP A 127 -14.83 -0.43 2.26
C TRP A 127 -16.08 0.44 2.13
N ASP A 128 -16.98 0.16 1.19
CA ASP A 128 -18.20 0.95 0.97
C ASP A 128 -19.12 0.94 2.22
N ASP A 129 -19.19 -0.21 2.89
CA ASP A 129 -19.97 -0.40 4.12
C ASP A 129 -19.43 0.35 5.36
N LEU A 130 -18.23 0.92 5.27
CA LEU A 130 -17.63 1.74 6.33
C LEU A 130 -18.19 3.17 6.38
N ASN A 131 -19.04 3.54 5.42
CA ASN A 131 -19.76 4.82 5.39
C ASN A 131 -18.84 6.05 5.50
N PHE A 132 -17.79 6.11 4.68
CA PHE A 132 -16.99 7.32 4.54
C PHE A 132 -17.87 8.47 4.00
N THR A 133 -17.68 9.67 4.56
CA THR A 133 -18.40 10.88 4.08
C THR A 133 -17.71 11.51 2.89
N ASP A 134 -16.40 11.32 2.78
CA ASP A 134 -15.54 11.97 1.79
C ASP A 134 -14.48 11.01 1.27
N ILE A 135 -14.20 11.10 -0.02
CA ILE A 135 -13.12 10.36 -0.67
C ILE A 135 -12.07 11.35 -1.18
N ILE A 136 -10.83 11.17 -0.79
CA ILE A 136 -9.68 11.91 -1.31
C ILE A 136 -8.91 10.99 -2.24
N ILE A 137 -8.86 11.29 -3.52
CA ILE A 137 -8.07 10.55 -4.50
C ILE A 137 -6.69 11.22 -4.61
N HIS A 138 -5.66 10.49 -4.21
CA HIS A 138 -4.28 10.86 -4.48
C HIS A 138 -3.89 10.30 -5.85
N PHE A 139 -4.13 11.09 -6.88
CA PHE A 139 -3.80 10.71 -8.25
C PHE A 139 -2.29 10.79 -8.50
N PHE A 140 -1.77 9.75 -9.13
CA PHE A 140 -0.37 9.65 -9.56
C PHE A 140 -0.29 9.31 -11.05
N VAL A 141 0.78 9.72 -11.73
CA VAL A 141 0.91 9.56 -13.19
C VAL A 141 0.67 8.13 -13.67
N ASN A 142 1.06 7.12 -12.90
CA ASN A 142 0.88 5.72 -13.25
C ASN A 142 -0.55 5.19 -13.04
N ASP A 143 -1.44 6.01 -12.50
CA ASP A 143 -2.83 5.58 -12.22
C ASP A 143 -3.64 5.36 -13.51
N THR A 144 -3.18 5.92 -14.62
CA THR A 144 -3.76 5.70 -15.97
C THR A 144 -3.20 4.47 -16.68
N GLU A 145 -2.14 3.86 -16.16
CA GLU A 145 -1.52 2.70 -16.79
C GLU A 145 -2.32 1.42 -16.52
N VAL A 146 -2.47 0.60 -17.58
CA VAL A 146 -2.99 -0.76 -17.43
C VAL A 146 -1.91 -1.63 -16.81
N ILE A 147 -2.04 -1.92 -15.53
CA ILE A 147 -1.09 -2.78 -14.82
C ILE A 147 -1.40 -4.23 -15.18
N LYS A 148 -0.65 -4.81 -16.11
CA LYS A 148 -0.73 -6.25 -16.40
C LYS A 148 -0.27 -7.06 -15.21
N ALA A 149 -0.97 -8.17 -14.92
CA ALA A 149 -0.52 -9.12 -13.92
C ALA A 149 0.88 -9.63 -14.30
N SER A 150 1.86 -9.48 -13.41
CA SER A 150 3.21 -10.03 -13.64
C SER A 150 3.13 -11.55 -13.62
N LYS A 151 3.64 -12.21 -14.64
CA LYS A 151 3.85 -13.66 -14.61
C LYS A 151 5.01 -13.91 -13.63
N THR A 152 4.68 -14.34 -12.44
CA THR A 152 5.65 -14.82 -11.47
C THR A 152 5.91 -16.30 -11.70
N ASN A 153 7.14 -16.77 -11.49
CA ASN A 153 7.47 -18.18 -11.52
C ASN A 153 7.61 -18.73 -10.10
N PHE A 154 7.51 -20.04 -9.94
CA PHE A 154 7.56 -20.72 -8.66
C PHE A 154 8.78 -20.32 -7.80
N PHE A 155 9.95 -20.12 -8.42
CA PHE A 155 11.18 -19.75 -7.70
C PHE A 155 11.16 -18.33 -7.16
N THR A 156 10.65 -17.36 -7.93
CA THR A 156 10.53 -15.98 -7.48
C THR A 156 9.38 -15.80 -6.49
N GLU A 157 8.38 -16.67 -6.53
CA GLU A 157 7.29 -16.65 -5.54
C GLU A 157 7.70 -17.22 -4.18
N ASN A 158 8.60 -18.23 -4.13
CA ASN A 158 8.82 -18.97 -2.90
C ASN A 158 10.20 -18.79 -2.27
N PHE A 159 11.21 -18.32 -3.00
CA PHE A 159 12.58 -18.23 -2.51
C PHE A 159 13.18 -16.84 -2.64
N HIS A 160 13.63 -16.26 -1.52
CA HIS A 160 14.40 -15.01 -1.50
C HIS A 160 15.61 -15.06 -2.42
N LEU A 161 16.33 -16.17 -2.40
CA LEU A 161 17.49 -16.37 -3.25
C LEU A 161 17.12 -16.35 -4.74
N GLY A 162 15.96 -16.90 -5.11
CA GLY A 162 15.43 -16.87 -6.46
C GLY A 162 15.22 -15.45 -6.98
N VAL A 163 14.72 -14.54 -6.13
CA VAL A 163 14.53 -13.12 -6.48
C VAL A 163 15.87 -12.41 -6.65
N VAL A 164 16.84 -12.69 -5.78
CA VAL A 164 18.20 -12.10 -5.87
C VAL A 164 18.90 -12.57 -7.14
N LEU A 165 18.87 -13.88 -7.46
CA LEU A 165 19.45 -14.45 -8.66
C LEU A 165 18.78 -13.90 -9.93
N TRP A 166 17.45 -13.88 -9.97
CA TRP A 166 16.69 -13.30 -11.09
C TRP A 166 17.10 -11.84 -11.34
N LYS A 167 17.26 -11.05 -10.28
CA LYS A 167 17.70 -9.67 -10.40
C LYS A 167 19.13 -9.54 -10.91
N LEU A 168 20.05 -10.38 -10.44
CA LEU A 168 21.43 -10.39 -10.93
C LEU A 168 21.47 -10.70 -12.42
N ILE A 169 20.72 -11.71 -12.88
CA ILE A 169 20.63 -12.10 -14.29
C ILE A 169 20.08 -10.93 -15.13
N ASN A 170 18.93 -10.36 -14.73
CA ASN A 170 18.34 -9.23 -15.48
C ASN A 170 19.21 -7.97 -15.45
N SER A 171 19.96 -7.73 -14.40
CA SER A 171 20.91 -6.60 -14.34
C SER A 171 22.09 -6.80 -15.30
N TYR A 172 22.50 -8.04 -15.49
CA TYR A 172 23.54 -8.41 -16.47
C TYR A 172 23.03 -8.25 -17.91
N GLU A 173 21.85 -8.80 -18.23
CA GLU A 173 21.25 -8.68 -19.56
C GLU A 173 21.02 -7.22 -19.99
N ASN A 174 20.57 -6.36 -19.06
CA ASN A 174 20.36 -4.94 -19.35
C ASN A 174 21.65 -4.14 -19.57
N LYS A 175 22.81 -4.63 -19.11
CA LYS A 175 24.12 -4.03 -19.40
C LYS A 175 24.62 -4.35 -20.81
N PHE A 176 24.17 -5.45 -21.39
CA PHE A 176 24.60 -5.89 -22.73
C PHE A 176 23.61 -5.52 -23.84
N LYS A 177 22.42 -4.99 -23.50
CA LYS A 177 21.43 -4.50 -24.48
C LYS A 177 21.53 -2.99 -24.75
N LYS A 178 22.55 -2.32 -24.24
CA LYS A 178 22.97 -0.97 -24.58
C LYS A 178 24.24 -1.05 -25.46
#